data_6ec1e556a5b4dc41b25909539f392665
#
_entry.id   6ec1e556a5b4dc41b25909539f392665
#
_cell.length_a   1.000
_cell.length_b   1.000
_cell.length_c   1.000
_cell.angle_alpha   90.00
_cell.angle_beta   90.00
_cell.angle_gamma   90.00
#
_symmetry.space_group_name_H-M   'P 1'
#
loop_
_entity.id
_entity.type
_entity.pdbx_description
1 polymer ?
#
loop_
_entity_poly.entity_id
_entity_poly.type
_entity_poly.pdbx_seq_one_letter_code
_entity_poly.pdbx_strand_id
1 'polypeptide(L)'
;IYKYLILIFLYVFLPIKSYSLEQFNFDITNVEILENGNLFKGRDKGVITSENGIVINAESFEYNKITNILNAYGNVKIEDKIQKIVIFTDSITYLKNLEIILTKNNSKAITEDKKIITADNFKYEKNKNIINANGSVYLEDKNQDYSISAEEITYFKNDKKIISKGKTSSFIQSKYKINSSDILFLINDQIITSDNDTVLKDSNLNVYNLDDFVYLINEERLKGNNIVAISNFGLPKSDKLYFKNAIINLKDQSFIAKDTEVKIHNDIFGNSENNPRI
;
A
#
# COMPACT_ATOMS: atom_id res chain seq x y z
N ILE A 1 67.92 -6.70 -8.04
CA ILE A 1 66.72 -7.28 -8.72
C ILE A 1 66.14 -8.41 -7.89
N TYR A 2 66.90 -9.36 -7.35
CA TYR A 2 66.37 -10.48 -6.56
C TYR A 2 65.71 -10.10 -5.21
N LYS A 3 66.14 -9.00 -4.55
CA LYS A 3 65.54 -8.51 -3.32
C LYS A 3 64.09 -8.03 -3.51
N TYR A 4 63.78 -7.43 -4.62
CA TYR A 4 62.42 -6.92 -4.93
C TYR A 4 61.51 -8.06 -5.42
N LEU A 5 62.05 -9.10 -6.02
CA LEU A 5 61.28 -10.28 -6.44
C LEU A 5 60.74 -11.05 -5.23
N ILE A 6 61.55 -11.18 -4.16
CA ILE A 6 61.14 -11.84 -2.90
C ILE A 6 60.03 -11.01 -2.19
N LEU A 7 60.12 -9.68 -2.26
CA LEU A 7 59.08 -8.82 -1.63
C LEU A 7 57.73 -8.90 -2.33
N ILE A 8 57.74 -9.03 -3.67
CA ILE A 8 56.52 -9.22 -4.45
C ILE A 8 55.90 -10.59 -4.20
N PHE A 9 56.72 -11.66 -4.02
CA PHE A 9 56.24 -12.98 -3.71
C PHE A 9 55.65 -13.10 -2.30
N LEU A 10 56.16 -12.30 -1.35
CA LEU A 10 55.59 -12.27 0.01
C LEU A 10 54.20 -11.56 0.07
N TYR A 11 53.95 -10.60 -0.83
CA TYR A 11 52.67 -9.89 -0.91
C TYR A 11 51.54 -10.74 -1.48
N VAL A 12 51.85 -11.75 -2.31
CA VAL A 12 50.87 -12.66 -2.95
C VAL A 12 50.35 -13.72 -1.95
N PHE A 13 51.07 -13.96 -0.83
CA PHE A 13 50.68 -14.91 0.19
C PHE A 13 50.05 -14.32 1.45
N LEU A 14 49.71 -13.03 1.45
CA LEU A 14 48.89 -12.48 2.53
C LEU A 14 47.51 -13.13 2.44
N PRO A 15 47.07 -13.89 3.47
CA PRO A 15 45.73 -14.43 3.46
C PRO A 15 44.77 -13.27 3.45
N ILE A 16 44.04 -13.09 2.37
CA ILE A 16 42.87 -12.22 2.33
C ILE A 16 41.90 -12.87 3.32
N LYS A 17 41.81 -12.33 4.55
CA LYS A 17 40.77 -12.71 5.48
C LYS A 17 39.45 -12.33 4.84
N SER A 18 38.84 -13.26 4.10
CA SER A 18 37.44 -13.18 3.76
C SER A 18 36.66 -13.25 5.07
N TYR A 19 36.28 -12.11 5.60
CA TYR A 19 35.24 -12.08 6.62
C TYR A 19 33.95 -12.51 5.91
N SER A 20 33.59 -13.78 6.05
CA SER A 20 32.22 -14.21 5.82
C SER A 20 31.39 -13.49 6.87
N LEU A 21 30.77 -12.37 6.53
CA LEU A 21 29.76 -11.78 7.37
C LEU A 21 28.68 -12.84 7.58
N GLU A 22 28.48 -13.27 8.81
CA GLU A 22 27.35 -14.12 9.14
C GLU A 22 26.10 -13.32 8.88
N GLN A 23 25.31 -13.72 7.86
CA GLN A 23 24.16 -12.97 7.41
C GLN A 23 23.01 -13.02 8.39
N PHE A 24 22.98 -14.01 9.28
CA PHE A 24 21.97 -14.20 10.31
C PHE A 24 22.59 -14.72 11.62
N ASN A 25 22.08 -14.21 12.72
CA ASN A 25 22.26 -14.78 14.04
C ASN A 25 21.00 -15.56 14.42
N PHE A 26 21.17 -16.82 14.87
CA PHE A 26 20.12 -17.76 15.20
C PHE A 26 20.05 -17.95 16.73
N ASP A 27 18.93 -17.60 17.32
CA ASP A 27 18.57 -17.94 18.71
C ASP A 27 17.36 -18.89 18.65
N ILE A 28 17.66 -20.18 18.51
CA ILE A 28 16.70 -21.25 18.26
C ILE A 28 16.97 -22.40 19.21
N THR A 29 15.92 -22.96 19.80
CA THR A 29 16.03 -24.02 20.82
C THR A 29 16.63 -25.31 20.25
N ASN A 30 16.15 -25.74 19.08
CA ASN A 30 16.56 -26.97 18.42
C ASN A 30 16.98 -26.69 16.99
N VAL A 31 18.24 -26.93 16.67
CA VAL A 31 18.81 -26.71 15.32
C VAL A 31 19.39 -28.03 14.79
N GLU A 32 18.99 -28.43 13.63
CA GLU A 32 19.56 -29.49 12.84
C GLU A 32 20.38 -28.89 11.70
N ILE A 33 21.65 -29.31 11.57
CA ILE A 33 22.56 -28.83 10.52
C ILE A 33 22.82 -29.97 9.56
N LEU A 34 22.47 -29.76 8.30
CA LEU A 34 22.51 -30.73 7.21
C LEU A 34 23.39 -30.23 6.06
N GLU A 35 23.62 -31.07 5.07
CA GLU A 35 24.34 -30.76 3.82
C GLU A 35 25.71 -30.11 4.09
N ASN A 36 26.52 -30.76 4.95
CA ASN A 36 27.84 -30.27 5.33
C ASN A 36 27.88 -28.83 5.86
N GLY A 37 26.82 -28.42 6.58
CA GLY A 37 26.75 -27.09 7.17
C GLY A 37 26.06 -26.04 6.27
N ASN A 38 25.45 -26.44 5.16
CA ASN A 38 24.79 -25.53 4.23
C ASN A 38 23.30 -25.35 4.47
N LEU A 39 22.64 -26.31 5.14
CA LEU A 39 21.21 -26.26 5.44
C LEU A 39 20.97 -26.30 6.94
N PHE A 40 20.33 -25.27 7.47
CA PHE A 40 19.94 -25.11 8.88
C PHE A 40 18.45 -25.27 9.01
N LYS A 41 17.98 -26.18 9.86
CA LYS A 41 16.57 -26.35 10.21
C LYS A 41 16.37 -26.12 11.67
N GLY A 42 15.57 -25.12 12.01
CA GLY A 42 15.20 -24.78 13.39
C GLY A 42 13.78 -25.22 13.69
N ARG A 43 13.55 -25.74 14.92
CA ARG A 43 12.24 -26.17 15.43
C ARG A 43 12.00 -25.62 16.82
N ASP A 44 10.74 -25.70 17.28
CA ASP A 44 10.32 -25.38 18.64
C ASP A 44 10.50 -23.90 19.02
N LYS A 45 10.18 -23.02 18.05
CA LYS A 45 10.28 -21.56 18.13
C LYS A 45 11.72 -21.04 18.17
N GLY A 46 11.87 -19.80 17.77
CA GLY A 46 13.15 -19.12 17.80
C GLY A 46 13.06 -17.71 17.24
N VAL A 47 14.21 -17.05 17.30
CA VAL A 47 14.42 -15.70 16.78
C VAL A 47 15.63 -15.71 15.87
N ILE A 48 15.44 -15.15 14.68
CA ILE A 48 16.55 -14.92 13.75
C ILE A 48 16.73 -13.41 13.60
N THR A 49 17.95 -12.94 13.75
CA THR A 49 18.30 -11.53 13.54
C THR A 49 19.31 -11.40 12.41
N SER A 50 19.16 -10.35 11.60
CA SER A 50 20.13 -9.98 10.58
C SER A 50 20.83 -8.68 10.94
N GLU A 51 22.05 -8.49 10.48
CA GLU A 51 22.84 -7.28 10.75
C GLU A 51 22.16 -6.00 10.24
N ASN A 52 21.33 -6.09 9.20
CA ASN A 52 20.58 -4.97 8.63
C ASN A 52 19.24 -4.69 9.34
N GLY A 53 19.06 -5.16 10.57
CA GLY A 53 17.98 -4.78 11.47
C GLY A 53 16.66 -5.54 11.29
N ILE A 54 16.65 -6.65 10.54
CA ILE A 54 15.50 -7.54 10.48
C ILE A 54 15.54 -8.52 11.67
N VAL A 55 14.43 -8.64 12.36
CA VAL A 55 14.18 -9.64 13.40
C VAL A 55 12.98 -10.48 12.99
N ILE A 56 13.14 -11.80 12.98
CA ILE A 56 12.10 -12.75 12.60
C ILE A 56 11.86 -13.72 13.75
N ASN A 57 10.62 -13.77 14.23
CA ASN A 57 10.13 -14.76 15.19
C ASN A 57 9.21 -15.73 14.45
N ALA A 58 9.38 -17.04 14.66
CA ALA A 58 8.51 -18.06 14.06
C ALA A 58 8.59 -19.38 14.83
N GLU A 59 7.75 -20.34 14.49
CA GLU A 59 7.73 -21.67 15.09
C GLU A 59 8.80 -22.59 14.51
N SER A 60 9.12 -22.43 13.21
CA SER A 60 10.17 -23.18 12.55
C SER A 60 10.84 -22.40 11.43
N PHE A 61 12.09 -22.81 11.11
CA PHE A 61 12.95 -22.13 10.15
C PHE A 61 13.68 -23.12 9.26
N GLU A 62 13.96 -22.69 8.04
CA GLU A 62 14.88 -23.36 7.13
C GLU A 62 15.75 -22.32 6.43
N TYR A 63 17.05 -22.37 6.63
CA TYR A 63 17.99 -21.47 5.99
C TYR A 63 18.99 -22.24 5.13
N ASN A 64 19.04 -21.91 3.86
CA ASN A 64 20.03 -22.42 2.92
C ASN A 64 21.13 -21.38 2.72
N LYS A 65 22.34 -21.71 3.17
CA LYS A 65 23.50 -20.83 3.17
C LYS A 65 24.05 -20.54 1.76
N ILE A 66 23.89 -21.49 0.84
CA ILE A 66 24.36 -21.35 -0.54
C ILE A 66 23.51 -20.35 -1.31
N THR A 67 22.19 -20.45 -1.17
CA THR A 67 21.24 -19.58 -1.86
C THR A 67 20.93 -18.29 -1.10
N ASN A 68 21.30 -18.22 0.19
CA ASN A 68 20.93 -17.16 1.10
C ASN A 68 19.41 -16.94 1.20
N ILE A 69 18.66 -18.05 1.21
CA ILE A 69 17.21 -18.05 1.35
C ILE A 69 16.85 -18.56 2.75
N LEU A 70 16.08 -17.75 3.48
CA LEU A 70 15.49 -18.11 4.74
C LEU A 70 13.98 -18.27 4.59
N ASN A 71 13.47 -19.45 4.93
CA ASN A 71 12.04 -19.70 5.08
C ASN A 71 11.70 -19.74 6.58
N ALA A 72 10.57 -19.17 6.97
CA ALA A 72 10.05 -19.26 8.34
C ALA A 72 8.54 -19.54 8.30
N TYR A 73 8.08 -20.36 9.26
CA TYR A 73 6.72 -20.89 9.28
C TYR A 73 6.12 -20.83 10.69
N GLY A 74 4.81 -20.63 10.73
CA GLY A 74 3.99 -20.65 11.93
C GLY A 74 4.08 -19.35 12.73
N ASN A 75 2.98 -18.59 12.75
CA ASN A 75 2.84 -17.34 13.53
C ASN A 75 4.02 -16.38 13.36
N VAL A 76 4.43 -16.16 12.10
CA VAL A 76 5.63 -15.38 11.80
C VAL A 76 5.40 -13.91 12.12
N LYS A 77 6.32 -13.34 12.92
CA LYS A 77 6.42 -11.90 13.17
C LYS A 77 7.76 -11.41 12.67
N ILE A 78 7.75 -10.40 11.82
CA ILE A 78 8.94 -9.72 11.30
C ILE A 78 8.95 -8.29 11.81
N GLU A 79 10.10 -7.87 12.33
CA GLU A 79 10.35 -6.46 12.69
C GLU A 79 11.50 -5.93 11.86
N ASP A 80 11.25 -4.93 11.03
CA ASP A 80 12.30 -4.11 10.44
C ASP A 80 12.54 -2.90 11.37
N LYS A 81 13.60 -2.98 12.17
CA LYS A 81 13.94 -1.92 13.15
C LYS A 81 14.37 -0.62 12.47
N ILE A 82 14.94 -0.71 11.28
CA ILE A 82 15.42 0.47 10.52
C ILE A 82 14.24 1.17 9.87
N GLN A 83 13.41 0.42 9.16
CA GLN A 83 12.25 0.97 8.46
C GLN A 83 11.03 1.12 9.37
N LYS A 84 11.08 0.59 10.61
CA LYS A 84 10.02 0.64 11.61
C LYS A 84 8.70 0.09 11.05
N ILE A 85 8.78 -1.10 10.50
CA ILE A 85 7.66 -1.87 9.98
C ILE A 85 7.59 -3.19 10.73
N VAL A 86 6.38 -3.57 11.16
CA VAL A 86 6.10 -4.88 11.73
C VAL A 86 5.16 -5.63 10.80
N ILE A 87 5.51 -6.87 10.44
CA ILE A 87 4.70 -7.72 9.58
C ILE A 87 4.35 -9.00 10.34
N PHE A 88 3.09 -9.41 10.28
CA PHE A 88 2.57 -10.69 10.77
C PHE A 88 2.06 -11.50 9.59
N THR A 89 2.28 -12.82 9.59
CA THR A 89 1.86 -13.72 8.50
C THR A 89 1.99 -15.18 8.92
N ASP A 90 1.47 -16.11 8.14
CA ASP A 90 1.62 -17.55 8.42
C ASP A 90 3.02 -18.07 8.04
N SER A 91 3.59 -17.57 6.96
CA SER A 91 4.94 -17.98 6.53
C SER A 91 5.62 -16.92 5.66
N ILE A 92 6.94 -17.01 5.57
CA ILE A 92 7.77 -16.14 4.72
C ILE A 92 8.84 -16.91 3.96
N THR A 93 9.28 -16.29 2.87
CA THR A 93 10.56 -16.52 2.22
C THR A 93 11.34 -15.21 2.17
N TYR A 94 12.48 -15.17 2.84
CA TYR A 94 13.38 -14.02 2.79
C TYR A 94 14.53 -14.29 1.82
N LEU A 95 14.52 -13.58 0.69
CA LEU A 95 15.59 -13.59 -0.31
C LEU A 95 16.66 -12.58 0.12
N LYS A 96 17.59 -13.03 0.96
CA LYS A 96 18.54 -12.14 1.67
C LYS A 96 19.41 -11.33 0.72
N ASN A 97 19.88 -11.89 -0.36
CA ASN A 97 20.72 -11.20 -1.35
C ASN A 97 19.99 -10.04 -2.05
N LEU A 98 18.67 -10.09 -2.12
CA LEU A 98 17.82 -9.07 -2.75
C LEU A 98 17.18 -8.13 -1.72
N GLU A 99 17.27 -8.44 -0.44
CA GLU A 99 16.55 -7.77 0.65
C GLU A 99 15.03 -7.75 0.40
N ILE A 100 14.48 -8.87 -0.07
CA ILE A 100 13.07 -9.04 -0.37
C ILE A 100 12.48 -10.09 0.57
N ILE A 101 11.40 -9.74 1.24
CA ILE A 101 10.60 -10.66 2.04
C ILE A 101 9.28 -10.89 1.32
N LEU A 102 8.99 -12.16 1.02
CA LEU A 102 7.71 -12.61 0.49
C LEU A 102 6.92 -13.23 1.64
N THR A 103 5.71 -12.77 1.89
CA THR A 103 4.81 -13.37 2.87
C THR A 103 3.79 -14.27 2.18
N LYS A 104 3.19 -15.18 2.93
CA LYS A 104 2.13 -16.05 2.42
C LYS A 104 1.06 -16.25 3.48
N ASN A 105 -0.18 -15.94 3.09
CA ASN A 105 -1.42 -16.00 3.84
C ASN A 105 -1.48 -15.03 5.04
N ASN A 106 -2.67 -14.51 5.30
CA ASN A 106 -3.01 -13.71 6.49
C ASN A 106 -1.99 -12.61 6.82
N SER A 107 -1.53 -11.89 5.79
CA SER A 107 -0.46 -10.90 5.94
C SER A 107 -1.02 -9.58 6.47
N LYS A 108 -0.37 -9.05 7.53
CA LYS A 108 -0.69 -7.75 8.13
C LYS A 108 0.59 -6.98 8.39
N ALA A 109 0.71 -5.80 7.82
CA ALA A 109 1.81 -4.86 8.07
C ALA A 109 1.33 -3.66 8.89
N ILE A 110 2.15 -3.23 9.84
CA ILE A 110 1.93 -2.03 10.66
C ILE A 110 3.17 -1.15 10.53
N THR A 111 2.97 0.10 10.13
CA THR A 111 4.03 1.08 9.97
C THR A 111 4.20 1.95 11.23
N GLU A 112 5.32 2.69 11.34
CA GLU A 112 5.59 3.62 12.46
C GLU A 112 4.46 4.66 12.63
N ASP A 113 3.94 5.19 11.52
CA ASP A 113 2.84 6.15 11.48
C ASP A 113 1.46 5.50 11.63
N LYS A 114 1.43 4.22 12.09
CA LYS A 114 0.24 3.44 12.44
C LYS A 114 -0.69 3.11 11.26
N LYS A 115 -0.21 3.19 10.02
CA LYS A 115 -0.95 2.60 8.90
C LYS A 115 -0.99 1.09 9.06
N ILE A 116 -2.15 0.51 8.78
CA ILE A 116 -2.38 -0.93 8.79
C ILE A 116 -2.67 -1.35 7.36
N ILE A 117 -1.94 -2.35 6.88
CA ILE A 117 -2.19 -2.98 5.57
C ILE A 117 -2.45 -4.46 5.82
N THR A 118 -3.56 -4.99 5.33
CA THR A 118 -3.86 -6.42 5.35
C THR A 118 -4.03 -6.93 3.93
N ALA A 119 -3.60 -8.16 3.65
CA ALA A 119 -3.71 -8.81 2.36
C ALA A 119 -3.49 -10.32 2.49
N ASP A 120 -3.72 -11.07 1.43
CA ASP A 120 -3.30 -12.47 1.40
C ASP A 120 -1.78 -12.59 1.44
N ASN A 121 -1.08 -11.77 0.64
CA ASN A 121 0.36 -11.85 0.51
C ASN A 121 1.00 -10.46 0.38
N PHE A 122 2.25 -10.34 0.85
CA PHE A 122 3.11 -9.19 0.60
C PHE A 122 4.38 -9.59 -0.14
N LYS A 123 4.88 -8.65 -0.94
CA LYS A 123 6.28 -8.55 -1.34
C LYS A 123 6.82 -7.27 -0.71
N TYR A 124 7.65 -7.41 0.33
CA TYR A 124 8.31 -6.28 0.97
C TYR A 124 9.72 -6.12 0.42
N GLU A 125 9.99 -5.04 -0.30
CA GLU A 125 11.30 -4.65 -0.83
C GLU A 125 11.97 -3.69 0.15
N LYS A 126 12.72 -4.24 1.10
CA LYS A 126 13.31 -3.51 2.23
C LYS A 126 14.15 -2.30 1.81
N ASN A 127 15.06 -2.49 0.85
CA ASN A 127 15.96 -1.42 0.39
C ASN A 127 15.25 -0.25 -0.28
N LYS A 128 14.08 -0.50 -0.87
CA LYS A 128 13.23 0.52 -1.49
C LYS A 128 12.16 1.04 -0.54
N ASN A 129 11.93 0.35 0.56
CA ASN A 129 10.85 0.62 1.52
C ASN A 129 9.46 0.60 0.85
N ILE A 130 9.24 -0.45 0.03
CA ILE A 130 8.01 -0.67 -0.73
C ILE A 130 7.33 -1.93 -0.25
N ILE A 131 6.02 -1.84 0.02
CA ILE A 131 5.15 -2.98 0.27
C ILE A 131 4.21 -3.13 -0.91
N ASN A 132 4.33 -4.24 -1.66
CA ASN A 132 3.34 -4.67 -2.62
C ASN A 132 2.43 -5.68 -1.94
N ALA A 133 1.16 -5.33 -1.78
CA ALA A 133 0.12 -6.15 -1.19
C ALA A 133 -0.79 -6.72 -2.29
N ASN A 134 -1.15 -7.99 -2.19
CA ASN A 134 -1.96 -8.69 -3.18
C ASN A 134 -2.97 -9.62 -2.53
N GLY A 135 -4.18 -9.66 -3.08
CA GLY A 135 -5.33 -10.45 -2.63
C GLY A 135 -6.08 -9.78 -1.48
N SER A 136 -7.31 -9.34 -1.76
CA SER A 136 -8.24 -8.76 -0.78
C SER A 136 -7.60 -7.66 0.09
N VAL A 137 -6.88 -6.74 -0.55
CA VAL A 137 -6.09 -5.74 0.16
C VAL A 137 -6.98 -4.70 0.82
N TYR A 138 -6.71 -4.43 2.10
CA TYR A 138 -7.26 -3.31 2.85
C TYR A 138 -6.15 -2.53 3.51
N LEU A 139 -6.09 -1.22 3.26
CA LEU A 139 -5.16 -0.27 3.85
C LEU A 139 -5.95 0.79 4.59
N GLU A 140 -5.60 1.07 5.85
CA GLU A 140 -6.18 2.17 6.63
C GLU A 140 -5.12 3.03 7.31
N ASP A 141 -5.44 4.32 7.42
CA ASP A 141 -4.75 5.29 8.26
C ASP A 141 -5.78 6.04 9.11
N LYS A 142 -5.88 5.66 10.38
CA LYS A 142 -6.84 6.28 11.31
C LYS A 142 -6.46 7.71 11.70
N ASN A 143 -5.17 8.06 11.59
CA ASN A 143 -4.72 9.41 11.93
C ASN A 143 -5.09 10.42 10.85
N GLN A 144 -5.13 9.99 9.59
CA GLN A 144 -5.50 10.82 8.44
C GLN A 144 -6.91 10.53 7.93
N ASP A 145 -7.64 9.64 8.60
CA ASP A 145 -9.03 9.26 8.33
C ASP A 145 -9.28 8.87 6.87
N TYR A 146 -8.53 7.85 6.42
CA TYR A 146 -8.80 7.21 5.13
C TYR A 146 -8.62 5.70 5.16
N SER A 147 -9.34 5.03 4.28
CA SER A 147 -9.10 3.62 3.95
C SER A 147 -9.23 3.36 2.45
N ILE A 148 -8.52 2.34 1.97
CA ILE A 148 -8.50 1.92 0.56
C ILE A 148 -8.58 0.40 0.50
N SER A 149 -9.51 -0.11 -0.30
CA SER A 149 -9.64 -1.55 -0.60
C SER A 149 -9.45 -1.78 -2.09
N ALA A 150 -8.63 -2.76 -2.46
CA ALA A 150 -8.39 -3.15 -3.84
C ALA A 150 -7.88 -4.60 -3.91
N GLU A 151 -7.73 -5.16 -5.10
CA GLU A 151 -7.08 -6.45 -5.31
C GLU A 151 -5.56 -6.37 -5.11
N GLU A 152 -4.95 -5.27 -5.56
CA GLU A 152 -3.52 -5.00 -5.41
C GLU A 152 -3.31 -3.55 -4.95
N ILE A 153 -2.44 -3.37 -3.95
CA ILE A 153 -1.99 -2.04 -3.50
C ILE A 153 -0.46 -2.06 -3.35
N THR A 154 0.19 -1.06 -3.94
CA THR A 154 1.59 -0.76 -3.71
C THR A 154 1.71 0.48 -2.82
N TYR A 155 2.32 0.32 -1.65
CA TYR A 155 2.66 1.43 -0.76
C TYR A 155 4.15 1.78 -0.84
N PHE A 156 4.46 2.98 -1.32
CA PHE A 156 5.80 3.56 -1.40
C PHE A 156 6.00 4.44 -0.15
N LYS A 157 6.56 3.84 0.90
CA LYS A 157 6.66 4.53 2.20
C LYS A 157 7.53 5.79 2.15
N ASN A 158 8.64 5.75 1.42
CA ASN A 158 9.54 6.91 1.27
C ASN A 158 8.90 8.04 0.47
N ASP A 159 8.19 7.70 -0.60
CA ASP A 159 7.53 8.67 -1.48
C ASP A 159 6.19 9.16 -0.94
N LYS A 160 5.71 8.57 0.18
CA LYS A 160 4.38 8.82 0.73
C LYS A 160 3.30 8.70 -0.35
N LYS A 161 3.32 7.60 -1.09
CA LYS A 161 2.47 7.35 -2.23
C LYS A 161 1.83 5.96 -2.15
N ILE A 162 0.54 5.88 -2.51
CA ILE A 162 -0.20 4.64 -2.65
C ILE A 162 -0.69 4.54 -4.09
N ILE A 163 -0.54 3.35 -4.68
CA ILE A 163 -1.10 3.01 -5.98
C ILE A 163 -1.94 1.76 -5.80
N SER A 164 -3.20 1.80 -6.21
CA SER A 164 -4.03 0.60 -6.34
C SER A 164 -4.10 0.13 -7.78
N LYS A 165 -4.43 -1.13 -7.99
CA LYS A 165 -4.74 -1.70 -9.31
C LYS A 165 -6.10 -2.38 -9.32
N GLY A 166 -6.80 -2.19 -10.45
CA GLY A 166 -8.15 -2.69 -10.66
C GLY A 166 -9.20 -1.97 -9.81
N LYS A 167 -10.33 -2.60 -9.61
CA LYS A 167 -11.45 -2.01 -8.83
C LYS A 167 -10.99 -1.62 -7.44
N THR A 168 -11.20 -0.36 -7.13
CA THR A 168 -10.77 0.25 -5.86
C THR A 168 -11.93 0.97 -5.20
N SER A 169 -12.09 0.77 -3.89
CA SER A 169 -13.02 1.53 -3.05
C SER A 169 -12.21 2.25 -1.98
N SER A 170 -12.33 3.56 -1.89
CA SER A 170 -11.71 4.36 -0.83
C SER A 170 -12.75 5.12 -0.02
N PHE A 171 -12.46 5.30 1.26
CA PHE A 171 -13.28 6.08 2.19
C PHE A 171 -12.41 7.18 2.79
N ILE A 172 -12.81 8.43 2.62
CA ILE A 172 -11.99 9.60 2.93
C ILE A 172 -12.73 10.54 3.88
N GLN A 173 -12.05 10.96 4.97
CA GLN A 173 -12.58 11.90 5.97
C GLN A 173 -13.93 11.47 6.56
N SER A 174 -14.17 10.14 6.66
CA SER A 174 -15.46 9.60 7.12
C SER A 174 -16.71 10.19 6.42
N LYS A 175 -16.52 10.86 5.28
CA LYS A 175 -17.57 11.59 4.54
C LYS A 175 -17.73 11.10 3.10
N TYR A 176 -16.63 10.76 2.43
CA TYR A 176 -16.61 10.53 0.99
C TYR A 176 -16.23 9.11 0.66
N LYS A 177 -17.12 8.40 -0.04
CA LYS A 177 -16.83 7.09 -0.61
C LYS A 177 -16.53 7.24 -2.10
N ILE A 178 -15.35 6.85 -2.53
CA ILE A 178 -14.90 6.90 -3.91
C ILE A 178 -14.74 5.46 -4.41
N ASN A 179 -15.45 5.11 -5.48
CA ASN A 179 -15.27 3.85 -6.20
C ASN A 179 -14.74 4.17 -7.60
N SER A 180 -13.59 3.62 -7.94
CA SER A 180 -12.90 3.82 -9.20
C SER A 180 -12.04 2.60 -9.54
N SER A 181 -11.08 2.76 -10.45
CA SER A 181 -10.02 1.80 -10.72
C SER A 181 -8.67 2.54 -10.76
N ASP A 182 -7.58 1.81 -10.47
CA ASP A 182 -6.21 2.30 -10.62
C ASP A 182 -5.96 3.67 -9.97
N ILE A 183 -6.31 3.78 -8.68
CA ILE A 183 -6.19 5.04 -7.94
C ILE A 183 -4.72 5.33 -7.60
N LEU A 184 -4.30 6.58 -7.81
CA LEU A 184 -3.09 7.16 -7.26
C LEU A 184 -3.44 8.08 -6.08
N PHE A 185 -2.83 7.84 -4.91
CA PHE A 185 -2.92 8.73 -3.75
C PHE A 185 -1.56 9.28 -3.37
N LEU A 186 -1.38 10.59 -3.49
CA LEU A 186 -0.22 11.36 -3.05
C LEU A 186 -0.49 11.87 -1.64
N ILE A 187 0.04 11.16 -0.64
CA ILE A 187 -0.32 11.37 0.78
C ILE A 187 0.11 12.75 1.27
N ASN A 188 1.33 13.19 0.93
CA ASN A 188 1.83 14.50 1.37
C ASN A 188 1.05 15.66 0.73
N ASP A 189 0.67 15.50 -0.52
CA ASP A 189 -0.07 16.52 -1.28
C ASP A 189 -1.57 16.50 -0.96
N GLN A 190 -2.04 15.42 -0.30
CA GLN A 190 -3.45 15.18 -0.01
C GLN A 190 -4.29 15.16 -1.29
N ILE A 191 -3.79 14.46 -2.32
CA ILE A 191 -4.43 14.35 -3.64
C ILE A 191 -4.73 12.89 -3.95
N ILE A 192 -5.96 12.60 -4.32
CA ILE A 192 -6.39 11.31 -4.88
C ILE A 192 -6.84 11.53 -6.33
N THR A 193 -6.39 10.67 -7.23
CA THR A 193 -6.73 10.77 -8.66
C THR A 193 -6.88 9.41 -9.32
N SER A 194 -7.68 9.36 -10.36
CA SER A 194 -7.75 8.26 -11.33
C SER A 194 -8.20 8.79 -12.69
N ASP A 195 -7.71 8.17 -13.77
CA ASP A 195 -8.13 8.43 -15.15
C ASP A 195 -9.24 7.45 -15.59
N ASN A 196 -9.94 6.82 -14.65
CA ASN A 196 -10.99 5.84 -14.91
C ASN A 196 -12.33 6.29 -14.35
N ASP A 197 -13.40 5.70 -14.91
CA ASP A 197 -14.76 5.91 -14.44
C ASP A 197 -14.85 5.84 -12.92
N THR A 198 -15.43 6.88 -12.35
CA THR A 198 -15.47 7.08 -10.91
C THR A 198 -16.87 7.42 -10.43
N VAL A 199 -17.23 6.86 -9.28
CA VAL A 199 -18.43 7.23 -8.53
C VAL A 199 -18.01 7.72 -7.17
N LEU A 200 -18.17 9.02 -6.90
CA LEU A 200 -18.02 9.59 -5.56
C LEU A 200 -19.41 9.75 -4.93
N LYS A 201 -19.54 9.36 -3.67
CA LYS A 201 -20.74 9.57 -2.84
C LYS A 201 -20.35 10.34 -1.59
N ASP A 202 -21.11 11.36 -1.24
CA ASP A 202 -20.94 12.10 0.00
C ASP A 202 -21.95 11.66 1.09
N SER A 203 -21.75 12.16 2.30
CA SER A 203 -22.64 11.90 3.45
C SER A 203 -24.03 12.54 3.31
N ASN A 204 -24.22 13.47 2.37
CA ASN A 204 -25.48 14.19 2.12
C ASN A 204 -26.32 13.51 1.03
N LEU A 205 -26.02 12.27 0.67
CA LEU A 205 -26.68 11.50 -0.40
C LEU A 205 -26.48 12.10 -1.80
N ASN A 206 -25.46 12.92 -2.03
CA ASN A 206 -25.11 13.33 -3.37
C ASN A 206 -24.19 12.27 -4.01
N VAL A 207 -24.39 12.07 -5.32
CA VAL A 207 -23.59 11.14 -6.12
C VAL A 207 -23.02 11.87 -7.32
N TYR A 208 -21.72 11.69 -7.54
CA TYR A 208 -20.98 12.28 -8.64
C TYR A 208 -20.41 11.13 -9.48
N ASN A 209 -20.85 11.01 -10.73
CA ASN A 209 -20.28 10.08 -11.71
C ASN A 209 -19.36 10.88 -12.64
N LEU A 210 -18.13 10.41 -12.87
CA LEU A 210 -17.09 11.10 -13.62
C LEU A 210 -16.32 10.09 -14.46
N ASP A 211 -15.80 10.52 -15.63
CA ASP A 211 -14.90 9.68 -16.44
C ASP A 211 -13.48 9.62 -15.85
N ASP A 212 -13.06 10.70 -15.19
CA ASP A 212 -11.80 10.84 -14.47
C ASP A 212 -11.98 11.78 -13.28
N PHE A 213 -11.04 11.76 -12.32
CA PHE A 213 -11.10 12.70 -11.23
C PHE A 213 -9.75 13.07 -10.64
N VAL A 214 -9.71 14.27 -10.04
CA VAL A 214 -8.72 14.72 -9.07
C VAL A 214 -9.48 15.25 -7.85
N TYR A 215 -9.26 14.63 -6.70
CA TYR A 215 -9.83 15.08 -5.43
C TYR A 215 -8.75 15.67 -4.53
N LEU A 216 -8.88 16.95 -4.20
CA LEU A 216 -8.02 17.70 -3.29
C LEU A 216 -8.63 17.61 -1.89
N ILE A 217 -8.10 16.73 -1.04
CA ILE A 217 -8.69 16.37 0.26
C ILE A 217 -8.80 17.58 1.18
N ASN A 218 -7.72 18.36 1.33
CA ASN A 218 -7.68 19.51 2.23
C ASN A 218 -8.64 20.63 1.83
N GLU A 219 -8.96 20.72 0.55
CA GLU A 219 -9.85 21.73 -0.01
C GLU A 219 -11.28 21.23 -0.17
N GLU A 220 -11.52 19.95 0.03
CA GLU A 220 -12.76 19.23 -0.30
C GLU A 220 -13.23 19.56 -1.74
N ARG A 221 -12.27 19.63 -2.70
CA ARG A 221 -12.52 19.97 -4.11
C ARG A 221 -12.37 18.78 -5.01
N LEU A 222 -13.41 18.51 -5.77
CA LEU A 222 -13.49 17.50 -6.82
C LEU A 222 -13.36 18.17 -8.18
N LYS A 223 -12.43 17.71 -9.01
CA LYS A 223 -12.28 18.10 -10.41
C LYS A 223 -12.46 16.87 -11.28
N GLY A 224 -13.05 17.02 -12.46
CA GLY A 224 -13.19 15.91 -13.40
C GLY A 224 -13.87 16.33 -14.70
N ASN A 225 -14.03 15.32 -15.56
CA ASN A 225 -14.66 15.44 -16.86
C ASN A 225 -15.95 14.62 -16.93
N ASN A 226 -16.88 15.04 -17.79
CA ASN A 226 -18.17 14.40 -18.04
C ASN A 226 -18.91 14.05 -16.74
N ILE A 227 -19.04 15.05 -15.87
CA ILE A 227 -19.60 14.87 -14.55
C ILE A 227 -21.11 14.85 -14.59
N VAL A 228 -21.72 13.83 -13.96
CA VAL A 228 -23.13 13.80 -13.63
C VAL A 228 -23.29 13.88 -12.11
N ALA A 229 -23.63 15.06 -11.61
CA ALA A 229 -23.90 15.26 -10.19
C ALA A 229 -25.42 15.08 -9.94
N ILE A 230 -25.74 14.23 -8.96
CA ILE A 230 -27.13 13.89 -8.59
C ILE A 230 -27.31 14.25 -7.12
N SER A 231 -28.15 15.23 -6.82
CA SER A 231 -28.49 15.59 -5.45
C SER A 231 -29.56 14.65 -4.89
N ASN A 232 -29.54 14.43 -3.57
CA ASN A 232 -30.54 13.63 -2.87
C ASN A 232 -30.80 12.28 -3.57
N PHE A 233 -29.75 11.55 -3.95
CA PHE A 233 -29.84 10.32 -4.73
C PHE A 233 -30.77 9.30 -4.08
N GLY A 234 -31.72 8.80 -4.88
CA GLY A 234 -32.72 7.84 -4.43
C GLY A 234 -33.92 8.43 -3.70
N LEU A 235 -34.01 9.76 -3.56
CA LEU A 235 -35.15 10.46 -2.99
C LEU A 235 -36.03 11.09 -4.09
N PRO A 236 -37.32 11.37 -3.83
CA PRO A 236 -38.26 11.91 -4.82
C PRO A 236 -37.84 13.27 -5.40
N LYS A 237 -37.10 14.08 -4.63
CA LYS A 237 -36.63 15.42 -5.03
C LYS A 237 -35.14 15.38 -5.38
N SER A 238 -34.80 14.63 -6.40
CA SER A 238 -33.43 14.48 -6.90
C SER A 238 -33.24 15.33 -8.15
N ASP A 239 -32.26 16.23 -8.13
CA ASP A 239 -31.83 17.03 -9.28
C ASP A 239 -30.62 16.41 -9.94
N LYS A 240 -30.45 16.64 -11.26
CA LYS A 240 -29.29 16.19 -12.01
C LYS A 240 -28.64 17.37 -12.71
N LEU A 241 -27.32 17.49 -12.51
CA LEU A 241 -26.50 18.48 -13.18
C LEU A 241 -25.48 17.74 -14.03
N TYR A 242 -25.33 18.15 -15.27
CA TYR A 242 -24.39 17.60 -16.23
C TYR A 242 -23.35 18.66 -16.55
N PHE A 243 -22.08 18.30 -16.45
CA PHE A 243 -20.95 19.19 -16.70
C PHE A 243 -19.95 18.48 -17.62
N LYS A 244 -19.53 19.16 -18.68
CA LYS A 244 -18.43 18.64 -19.50
C LYS A 244 -17.12 18.66 -18.70
N ASN A 245 -16.86 19.74 -17.97
CA ASN A 245 -15.76 19.86 -17.02
C ASN A 245 -16.25 20.68 -15.83
N ALA A 246 -15.88 20.30 -14.63
CA ALA A 246 -16.20 21.09 -13.45
C ALA A 246 -15.14 20.99 -12.36
N ILE A 247 -15.16 22.01 -11.50
CA ILE A 247 -14.55 22.05 -10.19
C ILE A 247 -15.70 22.21 -9.20
N ILE A 248 -15.90 21.20 -8.35
CA ILE A 248 -16.97 21.16 -7.36
C ILE A 248 -16.36 21.29 -5.98
N ASN A 249 -16.77 22.25 -5.20
CA ASN A 249 -16.49 22.33 -3.77
C ASN A 249 -17.54 21.51 -3.03
N LEU A 250 -17.14 20.34 -2.52
CA LEU A 250 -18.06 19.41 -1.87
C LEU A 250 -18.51 19.91 -0.49
N LYS A 251 -17.71 20.76 0.17
CA LYS A 251 -18.03 21.35 1.46
C LYS A 251 -19.17 22.37 1.33
N ASP A 252 -19.03 23.30 0.39
CA ASP A 252 -19.98 24.41 0.20
C ASP A 252 -21.07 24.06 -0.83
N GLN A 253 -20.98 22.89 -1.47
CA GLN A 253 -21.87 22.44 -2.56
C GLN A 253 -21.98 23.45 -3.70
N SER A 254 -20.87 24.14 -3.99
CA SER A 254 -20.74 25.11 -5.07
C SER A 254 -19.88 24.53 -6.21
N PHE A 255 -20.05 25.05 -7.41
CA PHE A 255 -19.29 24.58 -8.57
C PHE A 255 -18.97 25.70 -9.56
N ILE A 256 -17.89 25.48 -10.32
CA ILE A 256 -17.55 26.22 -11.54
C ILE A 256 -17.46 25.20 -12.65
N ALA A 257 -18.24 25.35 -13.69
CA ALA A 257 -18.34 24.37 -14.74
C ALA A 257 -18.45 24.99 -16.16
N LYS A 258 -18.13 24.15 -17.17
CA LYS A 258 -18.37 24.45 -18.58
C LYS A 258 -19.41 23.49 -19.14
N ASP A 259 -20.18 23.98 -20.11
CA ASP A 259 -21.21 23.23 -20.84
C ASP A 259 -22.13 22.50 -19.85
N THR A 260 -22.95 23.29 -19.15
CA THR A 260 -23.80 22.84 -18.05
C THR A 260 -25.24 22.63 -18.51
N GLU A 261 -25.80 21.45 -18.21
CA GLU A 261 -27.24 21.17 -18.31
C GLU A 261 -27.78 20.86 -16.92
N VAL A 262 -28.93 21.41 -16.57
CA VAL A 262 -29.58 21.21 -15.25
C VAL A 262 -30.96 20.62 -15.45
N LYS A 263 -31.20 19.44 -14.85
CA LYS A 263 -32.54 18.81 -14.79
C LYS A 263 -33.04 18.86 -13.34
N ILE A 264 -34.03 19.67 -13.12
CA ILE A 264 -34.64 19.91 -11.81
C ILE A 264 -35.86 19.00 -11.64
N HIS A 265 -36.12 18.53 -10.44
CA HIS A 265 -37.29 17.70 -10.13
C HIS A 265 -38.60 18.46 -10.31
N ASN A 266 -39.69 17.74 -10.61
CA ASN A 266 -40.96 18.32 -11.05
C ASN A 266 -41.71 19.19 -10.02
N ASP A 267 -41.37 19.10 -8.72
CA ASP A 267 -42.10 19.77 -7.64
C ASP A 267 -41.35 20.97 -7.05
N ILE A 268 -40.36 21.53 -7.76
CA ILE A 268 -39.48 22.57 -7.21
C ILE A 268 -40.26 23.84 -6.79
N PHE A 269 -41.37 24.16 -7.47
CA PHE A 269 -42.19 25.33 -7.14
C PHE A 269 -43.48 24.97 -6.38
N GLY A 270 -43.60 23.73 -5.88
CA GLY A 270 -44.76 23.27 -5.11
C GLY A 270 -46.07 23.11 -5.90
N ASN A 271 -46.08 23.45 -7.19
CA ASN A 271 -47.20 23.29 -8.09
C ASN A 271 -46.68 22.99 -9.51
N SER A 272 -47.20 21.95 -10.14
CA SER A 272 -46.80 21.52 -11.51
C SER A 272 -46.96 22.58 -12.61
N GLU A 273 -47.83 23.54 -12.42
CA GLU A 273 -48.02 24.67 -13.34
C GLU A 273 -46.88 25.69 -13.30
N ASN A 274 -46.15 25.76 -12.20
CA ASN A 274 -45.04 26.69 -12.00
C ASN A 274 -43.68 26.06 -12.33
N ASN A 275 -43.62 24.79 -12.70
CA ASN A 275 -42.37 24.15 -13.03
C ASN A 275 -41.80 24.70 -14.33
N PRO A 276 -40.47 24.89 -14.44
CA PRO A 276 -39.86 25.36 -15.66
C PRO A 276 -40.17 24.37 -16.80
N ARG A 277 -40.69 24.88 -17.90
CA ARG A 277 -40.86 24.12 -19.15
C ARG A 277 -39.53 24.17 -19.88
N ILE A 278 -38.82 23.06 -19.87
CA ILE A 278 -37.55 22.87 -20.58
C ILE A 278 -37.87 22.33 -21.96
#